data_aa28210ec076a27ea0704de30e3430c0
#
_entry.id   aa28210ec076a27ea0704de30e3430c0
#
_cell.length_a   1.000
_cell.length_b   1.000
_cell.length_c   1.000
_cell.angle_alpha   90.00
_cell.angle_beta   90.00
_cell.angle_gamma   90.00
#
_symmetry.space_group_name_H-M   'P 1'
#
loop_
_entity.id
_entity.type
_entity.pdbx_description
1 polymer ?
#
loop_
_entity_poly.entity_id
_entity_poly.type
_entity_poly.pdbx_seq_one_letter_code
_entity_poly.pdbx_strand_id
1 'polypeptide(L)'
;VSEAFGVRKAPFVIEWRDGFKISIAQIDAEHQHLFQLVKALNLQSADQTVNELLDYVVTHFSNEQALMEKSGYPSFEQHLKLHEEFGAQVAEFLGSGEDWTEERVQDVRRFLNKWLIGHIMTHDLRFGRWYKERQLTAPKPIAASKEQRGFLTRLFGLK
;
A
#
# COMPACT_ATOMS: atom_id res chain seq x y z
N VAL A 1 18.99 -36.37 -24.13
CA VAL A 1 17.73 -35.65 -23.83
C VAL A 1 17.99 -34.82 -22.57
N SER A 2 18.39 -33.56 -22.76
CA SER A 2 18.64 -32.63 -21.68
C SER A 2 17.29 -31.99 -21.31
N GLU A 3 16.67 -32.46 -20.26
CA GLU A 3 15.60 -31.73 -19.61
C GLU A 3 16.23 -30.53 -18.90
N ALA A 4 16.10 -29.36 -19.53
CA ALA A 4 16.40 -28.12 -18.85
C ALA A 4 15.38 -27.97 -17.69
N PHE A 5 15.80 -28.30 -16.49
CA PHE A 5 15.11 -27.89 -15.28
C PHE A 5 15.10 -26.37 -15.25
N GLY A 6 14.01 -25.78 -15.74
CA GLY A 6 13.77 -24.35 -15.58
C GLY A 6 13.83 -24.03 -14.10
N VAL A 7 14.87 -23.30 -13.69
CA VAL A 7 14.97 -22.78 -12.34
C VAL A 7 13.73 -21.89 -12.12
N ARG A 8 12.76 -22.39 -11.39
CA ARG A 8 11.64 -21.57 -10.94
C ARG A 8 12.23 -20.45 -10.09
N LYS A 9 12.18 -19.22 -10.58
CA LYS A 9 12.54 -18.07 -9.76
C LYS A 9 11.70 -18.13 -8.48
N ALA A 10 12.39 -18.05 -7.33
CA ALA A 10 11.70 -17.93 -6.05
C ALA A 10 10.70 -16.77 -6.11
N PRO A 11 9.51 -16.89 -5.51
CA PRO A 11 8.55 -15.80 -5.50
C PRO A 11 9.18 -14.56 -4.86
N PHE A 12 8.94 -13.39 -5.48
CA PHE A 12 9.40 -12.11 -4.97
C PHE A 12 8.56 -11.74 -3.74
N VAL A 13 9.09 -12.04 -2.56
CA VAL A 13 8.44 -11.77 -1.28
C VAL A 13 9.33 -10.85 -0.46
N ILE A 14 8.76 -9.77 0.04
CA ILE A 14 9.45 -8.86 0.96
C ILE A 14 8.80 -9.00 2.33
N GLU A 15 9.66 -9.26 3.32
CA GLU A 15 9.26 -9.33 4.71
C GLU A 15 9.35 -7.95 5.36
N TRP A 16 8.45 -7.69 6.31
CA TRP A 16 8.54 -6.50 7.16
C TRP A 16 9.85 -6.47 7.94
N ARG A 17 10.42 -5.28 8.07
CA ARG A 17 11.64 -5.04 8.87
C ARG A 17 11.42 -3.82 9.77
N ASP A 18 12.06 -3.84 10.92
CA ASP A 18 12.01 -2.68 11.83
C ASP A 18 12.55 -1.40 11.19
N GLY A 19 13.45 -1.51 10.21
CA GLY A 19 13.94 -0.38 9.42
C GLY A 19 12.87 0.32 8.59
N PHE A 20 11.69 -0.27 8.41
CA PHE A 20 10.56 0.36 7.73
C PHE A 20 9.66 1.18 8.66
N LYS A 21 9.90 1.16 9.97
CA LYS A 21 9.13 1.95 10.93
C LYS A 21 9.31 3.45 10.72
N ILE A 22 8.21 4.16 10.80
CA ILE A 22 8.19 5.64 10.75
C ILE A 22 7.98 6.27 12.13
N SER A 23 7.93 5.47 13.18
CA SER A 23 7.73 5.86 14.58
C SER A 23 6.31 6.38 14.91
N ILE A 24 5.33 6.00 14.12
CA ILE A 24 3.91 6.20 14.42
C ILE A 24 3.30 4.80 14.50
N ALA A 25 3.05 4.32 15.72
CA ALA A 25 2.72 2.91 15.98
C ALA A 25 1.56 2.38 15.14
N GLN A 26 0.50 3.15 14.96
CA GLN A 26 -0.64 2.73 14.16
C GLN A 26 -0.28 2.62 12.67
N ILE A 27 0.41 3.60 12.12
CA ILE A 27 0.81 3.60 10.71
C ILE A 27 1.78 2.44 10.45
N ASP A 28 2.73 2.20 11.38
CA ASP A 28 3.64 1.06 11.30
C ASP A 28 2.89 -0.27 11.30
N ALA A 29 1.86 -0.43 12.13
CA ALA A 29 1.03 -1.63 12.16
C ALA A 29 0.25 -1.81 10.84
N GLU A 30 -0.27 -0.74 10.28
CA GLU A 30 -0.97 -0.77 8.99
C GLU A 30 -0.03 -1.13 7.85
N HIS A 31 1.18 -0.57 7.82
CA HIS A 31 2.21 -0.94 6.86
C HIS A 31 2.58 -2.42 6.96
N GLN A 32 2.78 -2.92 8.18
CA GLN A 32 3.08 -4.34 8.40
C GLN A 32 1.97 -5.24 7.85
N HIS A 33 0.73 -4.87 8.05
CA HIS A 33 -0.42 -5.61 7.52
C HIS A 33 -0.46 -5.57 5.99
N LEU A 34 -0.13 -4.44 5.38
CA LEU A 34 -0.04 -4.34 3.91
C LEU A 34 1.01 -5.29 3.34
N PHE A 35 2.18 -5.40 3.97
CA PHE A 35 3.20 -6.38 3.56
C PHE A 35 2.69 -7.82 3.66
N GLN A 36 1.92 -8.14 4.70
CA GLN A 36 1.31 -9.46 4.86
C GLN A 36 0.29 -9.77 3.76
N LEU A 37 -0.55 -8.79 3.40
CA LEU A 37 -1.53 -8.95 2.33
C LEU A 37 -0.87 -9.15 0.97
N VAL A 38 0.18 -8.39 0.68
CA VAL A 38 0.95 -8.56 -0.57
C VAL A 38 1.60 -9.95 -0.61
N LYS A 39 2.15 -10.40 0.50
CA LYS A 39 2.74 -11.74 0.63
C LYS A 39 1.71 -12.85 0.40
N ALA A 40 0.47 -12.64 0.82
CA ALA A 40 -0.61 -13.62 0.70
C ALA A 40 -1.17 -13.77 -0.73
N LEU A 41 -0.78 -12.90 -1.67
CA LEU A 41 -1.22 -13.00 -3.06
C LEU A 41 -0.82 -14.36 -3.66
N ASN A 42 -1.79 -15.05 -4.25
CA ASN A 42 -1.58 -16.32 -4.94
C ASN A 42 -2.61 -16.49 -6.06
N LEU A 43 -2.33 -17.40 -6.99
CA LEU A 43 -3.18 -17.60 -8.17
C LEU A 43 -4.60 -18.06 -7.80
N GLN A 44 -4.75 -18.91 -6.78
CA GLN A 44 -6.03 -19.53 -6.43
C GLN A 44 -7.04 -18.53 -5.88
N SER A 45 -6.58 -17.46 -5.24
CA SER A 45 -7.40 -16.44 -4.59
C SER A 45 -7.06 -15.01 -5.03
N ALA A 46 -6.48 -14.86 -6.22
CA ALA A 46 -5.97 -13.58 -6.68
C ALA A 46 -7.01 -12.46 -6.64
N ASP A 47 -8.20 -12.67 -7.18
CA ASP A 47 -9.26 -11.65 -7.18
C ASP A 47 -9.65 -11.24 -5.76
N GLN A 48 -9.89 -12.20 -4.87
CA GLN A 48 -10.27 -11.95 -3.49
C GLN A 48 -9.16 -11.22 -2.73
N THR A 49 -7.93 -11.70 -2.84
CA THR A 49 -6.79 -11.13 -2.11
C THR A 49 -6.45 -9.72 -2.60
N VAL A 50 -6.54 -9.46 -3.90
CA VAL A 50 -6.37 -8.12 -4.47
C VAL A 50 -7.45 -7.17 -3.96
N ASN A 51 -8.71 -7.61 -3.92
CA ASN A 51 -9.80 -6.80 -3.40
C ASN A 51 -9.61 -6.47 -1.92
N GLU A 52 -9.23 -7.43 -1.09
CA GLU A 52 -8.91 -7.23 0.32
C GLU A 52 -7.75 -6.24 0.50
N LEU A 53 -6.70 -6.39 -0.30
CA LEU A 53 -5.56 -5.50 -0.30
C LEU A 53 -5.96 -4.06 -0.63
N LEU A 54 -6.75 -3.86 -1.70
CA LEU A 54 -7.17 -2.54 -2.12
C LEU A 54 -8.12 -1.88 -1.12
N ASP A 55 -9.03 -2.64 -0.51
CA ASP A 55 -9.88 -2.15 0.59
C ASP A 55 -9.03 -1.67 1.76
N TYR A 56 -8.00 -2.42 2.11
CA TYR A 56 -7.11 -2.05 3.20
C TYR A 56 -6.25 -0.83 2.86
N VAL A 57 -5.77 -0.72 1.62
CA VAL A 57 -5.06 0.47 1.13
C VAL A 57 -5.93 1.72 1.28
N VAL A 58 -7.21 1.65 0.90
CA VAL A 58 -8.16 2.77 1.07
C VAL A 58 -8.27 3.17 2.54
N THR A 59 -8.40 2.21 3.43
CA THR A 59 -8.47 2.45 4.88
C THR A 59 -7.19 3.08 5.40
N HIS A 60 -6.04 2.52 5.03
CA HIS A 60 -4.72 3.03 5.44
C HIS A 60 -4.48 4.45 4.94
N PHE A 61 -4.68 4.72 3.67
CA PHE A 61 -4.50 6.06 3.11
C PHE A 61 -5.42 7.08 3.79
N SER A 62 -6.66 6.71 4.06
CA SER A 62 -7.61 7.58 4.75
C SER A 62 -7.16 7.91 6.18
N ASN A 63 -6.66 6.92 6.91
CA ASN A 63 -6.16 7.11 8.27
C ASN A 63 -4.92 8.01 8.29
N GLU A 64 -3.99 7.75 7.40
CA GLU A 64 -2.76 8.54 7.29
C GLU A 64 -3.05 9.98 6.88
N GLN A 65 -3.90 10.18 5.87
CA GLN A 65 -4.30 11.51 5.42
C GLN A 65 -5.02 12.29 6.52
N ALA A 66 -5.90 11.64 7.27
CA ALA A 66 -6.59 12.28 8.40
C ALA A 66 -5.59 12.72 9.48
N LEU A 67 -4.58 11.91 9.77
CA LEU A 67 -3.53 12.26 10.73
C LEU A 67 -2.68 13.42 10.24
N MET A 68 -2.28 13.41 8.96
CA MET A 68 -1.51 14.50 8.36
C MET A 68 -2.28 15.82 8.39
N GLU A 69 -3.55 15.80 7.98
CA GLU A 69 -4.40 16.98 7.96
C GLU A 69 -4.60 17.54 9.37
N LYS A 70 -4.95 16.69 10.32
CA LYS A 70 -5.17 17.08 11.71
C LYS A 70 -3.91 17.64 12.37
N SER A 71 -2.74 17.11 12.05
CA SER A 71 -1.46 17.57 12.60
C SER A 71 -0.90 18.80 11.90
N GLY A 72 -1.47 19.21 10.76
CA GLY A 72 -0.99 20.33 9.97
C GLY A 72 0.30 20.05 9.20
N TYR A 73 0.47 18.81 8.71
CA TYR A 73 1.67 18.43 7.98
C TYR A 73 1.86 19.28 6.72
N PRO A 74 3.00 19.99 6.59
CA PRO A 74 3.19 20.97 5.49
C PRO A 74 3.15 20.36 4.09
N SER A 75 3.55 19.08 3.94
CA SER A 75 3.57 18.39 2.66
C SER A 75 2.35 17.49 2.44
N PHE A 76 1.24 17.74 3.15
CA PHE A 76 0.02 16.95 3.03
C PHE A 76 -0.52 16.87 1.60
N GLU A 77 -0.64 18.01 0.91
CA GLU A 77 -1.17 18.06 -0.46
C GLU A 77 -0.30 17.27 -1.45
N GLN A 78 1.01 17.35 -1.30
CA GLN A 78 1.95 16.58 -2.12
C GLN A 78 1.83 15.08 -1.85
N HIS A 79 1.67 14.71 -0.59
CA HIS A 79 1.50 13.31 -0.18
C HIS A 79 0.19 12.73 -0.73
N LEU A 80 -0.89 13.51 -0.67
CA LEU A 80 -2.18 13.14 -1.25
C LEU A 80 -2.06 12.82 -2.75
N LYS A 81 -1.32 13.62 -3.50
CA LYS A 81 -1.07 13.36 -4.93
C LYS A 81 -0.35 12.05 -5.18
N LEU A 82 0.59 11.67 -4.32
CA LEU A 82 1.30 10.39 -4.43
C LEU A 82 0.34 9.22 -4.26
N HIS A 83 -0.61 9.31 -3.33
CA HIS A 83 -1.65 8.31 -3.15
C HIS A 83 -2.59 8.23 -4.36
N GLU A 84 -2.96 9.36 -4.92
CA GLU A 84 -3.79 9.44 -6.13
C GLU A 84 -3.08 8.80 -7.35
N GLU A 85 -1.81 9.12 -7.55
CA GLU A 85 -0.99 8.54 -8.61
C GLU A 85 -0.87 7.03 -8.47
N PHE A 86 -0.67 6.53 -7.27
CA PHE A 86 -0.68 5.08 -7.00
C PHE A 86 -2.00 4.45 -7.38
N GLY A 87 -3.12 5.06 -7.00
CA GLY A 87 -4.45 4.57 -7.37
C GLY A 87 -4.65 4.49 -8.88
N ALA A 88 -4.19 5.50 -9.61
CA ALA A 88 -4.26 5.52 -11.07
C ALA A 88 -3.39 4.41 -11.70
N GLN A 89 -2.19 4.19 -11.17
CA GLN A 89 -1.31 3.10 -11.64
C GLN A 89 -1.91 1.72 -11.39
N VAL A 90 -2.51 1.51 -10.21
CA VAL A 90 -3.20 0.25 -9.88
C VAL A 90 -4.39 0.02 -10.81
N ALA A 91 -5.20 1.06 -11.04
CA ALA A 91 -6.35 0.98 -11.93
C ALA A 91 -5.94 0.62 -13.37
N GLU A 92 -4.86 1.21 -13.87
CA GLU A 92 -4.30 0.88 -15.19
C GLU A 92 -3.80 -0.57 -15.24
N PHE A 93 -3.07 -1.00 -14.21
CA PHE A 93 -2.50 -2.35 -14.13
C PHE A 93 -3.59 -3.42 -14.09
N LEU A 94 -4.63 -3.22 -13.28
CA LEU A 94 -5.73 -4.19 -13.11
C LEU A 94 -6.81 -4.06 -14.19
N GLY A 95 -6.91 -2.90 -14.82
CA GLY A 95 -7.94 -2.61 -15.84
C GLY A 95 -7.71 -3.29 -17.18
N SER A 96 -6.58 -3.96 -17.39
CA SER A 96 -6.26 -4.66 -18.63
C SER A 96 -7.20 -5.82 -18.95
N GLY A 97 -7.96 -6.33 -17.97
CA GLY A 97 -8.87 -7.46 -18.12
C GLY A 97 -8.19 -8.79 -18.39
N GLU A 98 -6.88 -8.87 -18.25
CA GLU A 98 -6.12 -10.10 -18.43
C GLU A 98 -6.44 -11.11 -17.34
N ASP A 99 -6.48 -12.39 -17.74
CA ASP A 99 -6.66 -13.50 -16.80
C ASP A 99 -5.50 -13.58 -15.80
N TRP A 100 -5.79 -14.05 -14.59
CA TRP A 100 -4.76 -14.31 -13.61
C TRP A 100 -3.90 -15.50 -14.02
N THR A 101 -2.60 -15.29 -14.00
CA THR A 101 -1.55 -16.30 -14.19
C THR A 101 -0.53 -16.16 -13.07
N GLU A 102 0.31 -17.17 -12.88
CA GLU A 102 1.43 -17.08 -11.92
C GLU A 102 2.34 -15.88 -12.24
N GLU A 103 2.60 -15.64 -13.52
CA GLU A 103 3.40 -14.50 -13.95
C GLU A 103 2.75 -13.17 -13.55
N ARG A 104 1.45 -13.02 -13.80
CA ARG A 104 0.70 -11.81 -13.44
C ARG A 104 0.67 -11.60 -11.93
N VAL A 105 0.50 -12.65 -11.14
CA VAL A 105 0.58 -12.58 -9.67
C VAL A 105 1.95 -12.06 -9.23
N GLN A 106 3.03 -12.55 -9.82
CA GLN A 106 4.39 -12.09 -9.52
C GLN A 106 4.60 -10.63 -9.91
N ASP A 107 4.09 -10.21 -11.06
CA ASP A 107 4.20 -8.83 -11.53
C ASP A 107 3.45 -7.86 -10.62
N VAL A 108 2.24 -8.21 -10.21
CA VAL A 108 1.45 -7.42 -9.24
C VAL A 108 2.18 -7.33 -7.90
N ARG A 109 2.67 -8.44 -7.39
CA ARG A 109 3.41 -8.48 -6.11
C ARG A 109 4.67 -7.61 -6.18
N ARG A 110 5.44 -7.70 -7.25
CA ARG A 110 6.63 -6.89 -7.46
C ARG A 110 6.31 -5.40 -7.52
N PHE A 111 5.30 -5.04 -8.28
CA PHE A 111 4.84 -3.65 -8.39
C PHE A 111 4.43 -3.09 -7.03
N LEU A 112 3.59 -3.81 -6.28
CA LEU A 112 3.08 -3.38 -4.99
C LEU A 112 4.20 -3.25 -3.95
N ASN A 113 5.09 -4.24 -3.86
CA ASN A 113 6.23 -4.19 -2.94
C ASN A 113 7.17 -3.03 -3.25
N LYS A 114 7.49 -2.83 -4.51
CA LYS A 114 8.39 -1.75 -4.94
C LYS A 114 7.81 -0.38 -4.63
N TRP A 115 6.52 -0.18 -4.93
CA TRP A 115 5.85 1.06 -4.61
C TRP A 115 5.77 1.28 -3.10
N LEU A 116 5.33 0.27 -2.35
CA LEU A 116 5.15 0.33 -0.90
C LEU A 116 6.45 0.70 -0.18
N ILE A 117 7.54 0.02 -0.48
CA ILE A 117 8.84 0.31 0.11
C ILE A 117 9.31 1.72 -0.25
N GLY A 118 9.26 2.09 -1.52
CA GLY A 118 9.68 3.41 -1.98
C GLY A 118 8.88 4.54 -1.32
N HIS A 119 7.57 4.36 -1.20
CA HIS A 119 6.68 5.34 -0.57
C HIS A 119 6.94 5.47 0.94
N ILE A 120 6.98 4.34 1.66
CA ILE A 120 7.22 4.31 3.10
C ILE A 120 8.58 4.94 3.44
N MET A 121 9.64 4.49 2.79
CA MET A 121 11.01 4.90 3.12
C MET A 121 11.33 6.33 2.71
N THR A 122 10.58 6.91 1.79
CA THR A 122 10.78 8.29 1.33
C THR A 122 9.77 9.24 1.95
N HIS A 123 8.48 8.98 1.76
CA HIS A 123 7.42 9.95 2.05
C HIS A 123 6.82 9.77 3.44
N ASP A 124 6.50 8.55 3.83
CA ASP A 124 5.93 8.27 5.16
C ASP A 124 6.96 8.48 6.26
N LEU A 125 8.21 8.08 6.01
CA LEU A 125 9.30 8.31 6.95
C LEU A 125 9.54 9.81 7.19
N ARG A 126 9.43 10.63 6.15
CA ARG A 126 9.52 12.09 6.26
C ARG A 126 8.41 12.63 7.15
N PHE A 127 7.18 12.17 6.95
CA PHE A 127 6.06 12.53 7.81
C PHE A 127 6.30 12.08 9.26
N GLY A 128 6.73 10.84 9.47
CA GLY A 128 7.02 10.31 10.81
C GLY A 128 8.06 11.14 11.57
N ARG A 129 9.13 11.54 10.88
CA ARG A 129 10.17 12.40 11.47
C ARG A 129 9.62 13.77 11.87
N TRP A 130 8.89 14.41 10.96
CA TRP A 130 8.26 15.70 11.24
C TRP A 130 7.28 15.61 12.41
N TYR A 131 6.47 14.56 12.45
CA TYR A 131 5.49 14.31 13.49
C TYR A 131 6.16 14.13 14.87
N LYS A 132 7.24 13.36 14.91
CA LYS A 132 8.02 13.12 16.13
C LYS A 132 8.71 14.39 16.64
N GLU A 133 9.30 15.18 15.75
CA GLU A 133 9.96 16.45 16.09
C GLU A 133 8.97 17.44 16.73
N ARG A 134 7.72 17.42 16.33
CA ARG A 134 6.66 18.23 16.91
C ARG A 134 6.15 17.68 18.23
N GLN A 135 6.65 16.54 18.69
CA GLN A 135 6.21 15.86 19.93
C GLN A 135 4.69 15.68 19.99
N LEU A 136 4.06 15.46 18.82
CA LEU A 136 2.63 15.23 18.73
C LEU A 136 2.32 13.81 19.22
N THR A 137 1.34 13.69 20.12
CA THR A 137 0.82 12.39 20.52
C THR A 137 0.00 11.81 19.36
N ALA A 138 0.27 10.56 18.98
CA ALA A 138 -0.50 9.89 17.95
C ALA A 138 -1.99 9.87 18.36
N PRO A 139 -2.90 10.52 17.59
CA PRO A 139 -4.32 10.45 17.90
C PRO A 139 -4.85 9.04 17.63
N LYS A 140 -5.99 8.73 18.27
CA LYS A 140 -6.71 7.50 17.95
C LYS A 140 -7.09 7.49 16.46
N PRO A 141 -7.14 6.29 15.84
CA PRO A 141 -7.56 6.18 14.44
C PRO A 141 -8.88 6.87 14.19
N ILE A 142 -8.92 7.73 13.19
CA ILE A 142 -10.15 8.36 12.73
C ILE A 142 -10.63 7.55 11.53
N ALA A 143 -11.85 7.03 11.62
CA ALA A 143 -12.47 6.38 10.46
C ALA A 143 -12.55 7.38 9.29
N ALA A 144 -12.22 6.93 8.08
CA ALA A 144 -12.33 7.76 6.89
C ALA A 144 -13.76 8.28 6.74
N SER A 145 -13.91 9.55 6.37
CA SER A 145 -15.21 10.10 6.01
C SER A 145 -15.79 9.36 4.79
N LYS A 146 -17.12 9.36 4.66
CA LYS A 146 -17.78 8.77 3.48
C LYS A 146 -17.25 9.37 2.17
N GLU A 147 -16.94 10.65 2.18
CA GLU A 147 -16.41 11.38 1.02
C GLU A 147 -15.00 10.89 0.64
N GLN A 148 -14.11 10.74 1.61
CA GLN A 148 -12.76 10.22 1.39
C GLN A 148 -12.80 8.77 0.90
N ARG A 149 -13.63 7.92 1.49
CA ARG A 149 -13.83 6.55 1.02
C ARG A 149 -14.40 6.50 -0.39
N GLY A 150 -15.39 7.33 -0.69
CA GLY A 150 -15.99 7.42 -2.01
C GLY A 150 -14.99 7.85 -3.09
N PHE A 151 -14.13 8.81 -2.77
CA PHE A 151 -13.06 9.28 -3.67
C PHE A 151 -12.04 8.17 -3.93
N LEU A 152 -11.50 7.55 -2.89
CA LEU A 152 -10.51 6.49 -3.03
C LEU A 152 -11.10 5.23 -3.67
N THR A 153 -12.34 4.89 -3.35
CA THR A 153 -13.06 3.77 -3.97
C THR A 153 -13.23 3.99 -5.47
N ARG A 154 -13.58 5.20 -5.89
CA ARG A 154 -13.67 5.57 -7.32
C ARG A 154 -12.31 5.49 -8.00
N LEU A 155 -11.25 5.93 -7.33
CA LEU A 155 -9.89 5.92 -7.85
C LEU A 155 -9.39 4.49 -8.10
N PHE A 156 -9.69 3.57 -7.19
CA PHE A 156 -9.30 2.16 -7.30
C PHE A 156 -10.30 1.31 -8.11
N GLY A 157 -11.43 1.87 -8.54
CA GLY A 157 -12.47 1.12 -9.24
C GLY A 157 -13.14 0.04 -8.38
N LEU A 158 -13.09 0.17 -7.08
CA LEU A 158 -13.75 -0.73 -6.13
C LEU A 158 -15.26 -0.47 -6.14
N LYS A 159 -16.05 -1.53 -6.26
CA LYS A 159 -17.52 -1.47 -6.21
C LYS A 159 -18.03 -1.64 -4.79
#